data_70bac791d5d9a08e545028ed55eab5c0
#
_entry.id   70bac791d5d9a08e545028ed55eab5c0
#
_cell.length_a   1.000
_cell.length_b   1.000
_cell.length_c   1.000
_cell.angle_alpha   90.00
_cell.angle_beta   90.00
_cell.angle_gamma   90.00
#
_symmetry.space_group_name_H-M   'P 1'
#
loop_
_entity.id
_entity.type
_entity.pdbx_description
1 polymer ?
#
loop_
_entity_poly.entity_id
_entity_poly.type
_entity_poly.pdbx_seq_one_letter_code
_entity_poly.pdbx_strand_id
1 'polypeptide(L)'
;MAPRLGYVILYVRDLAASIAFYRDAIGLAFKFQDAGYAEFASEATRFALYEQRRADWLTSSRTAPGPAAEVVFMVEDVDAEARRLRELGAVVLSGPADRPWGHRTLHVADPDGFIVELAQDIPRRRHRR
;
A
#
# COMPACT_ATOMS: atom_id res chain seq x y z
N MET A 1 12.10 -8.95 -15.01
CA MET A 1 10.75 -8.47 -15.28
C MET A 1 10.54 -7.08 -14.72
N ALA A 2 9.98 -6.20 -15.51
CA ALA A 2 9.74 -4.84 -15.06
C ALA A 2 8.59 -4.80 -14.05
N PRO A 3 8.71 -3.98 -13.02
CA PRO A 3 7.58 -3.82 -12.08
C PRO A 3 6.39 -3.20 -12.80
N ARG A 4 5.20 -3.50 -12.31
CA ARG A 4 3.99 -2.87 -12.82
C ARG A 4 3.27 -2.17 -11.68
N LEU A 5 2.60 -1.10 -12.03
CA LEU A 5 1.86 -0.34 -11.03
C LEU A 5 0.64 -1.13 -10.61
N GLY A 6 0.53 -1.42 -9.32
CA GLY A 6 -0.57 -2.24 -8.81
C GLY A 6 -1.62 -1.46 -8.05
N TYR A 7 -1.20 -0.54 -7.20
CA TYR A 7 -2.10 0.17 -6.31
C TYR A 7 -1.70 1.61 -6.16
N VAL A 8 -2.70 2.47 -5.97
CA VAL A 8 -2.50 3.81 -5.43
C VAL A 8 -3.30 3.88 -4.14
N ILE A 9 -2.64 4.16 -3.04
CA ILE A 9 -3.27 4.18 -1.72
C ILE A 9 -3.08 5.55 -1.11
N LEU A 10 -4.19 6.19 -0.73
CA LEU A 10 -4.14 7.48 -0.03
C LEU A 10 -4.30 7.23 1.47
N TYR A 11 -3.43 7.82 2.25
CA TYR A 11 -3.57 7.77 3.70
C TYR A 11 -4.46 8.91 4.15
N VAL A 12 -5.56 8.56 4.81
CA VAL A 12 -6.60 9.54 5.14
C VAL A 12 -6.84 9.57 6.63
N ARG A 13 -7.32 10.70 7.11
CA ARG A 13 -7.57 10.86 8.53
C ARG A 13 -8.91 10.28 8.95
N ASP A 14 -9.92 10.46 8.13
CA ASP A 14 -11.28 10.01 8.44
C ASP A 14 -11.74 9.11 7.31
N LEU A 15 -11.62 7.81 7.54
CA LEU A 15 -11.89 6.84 6.49
C LEU A 15 -13.34 6.91 6.04
N ALA A 16 -14.29 7.05 6.96
CA ALA A 16 -15.70 7.07 6.58
C ALA A 16 -16.02 8.27 5.70
N ALA A 17 -15.49 9.44 6.05
CA ALA A 17 -15.71 10.64 5.26
C ALA A 17 -15.05 10.50 3.90
N SER A 18 -13.86 9.91 3.84
CA SER A 18 -13.16 9.73 2.57
C SER A 18 -13.86 8.71 1.69
N ILE A 19 -14.35 7.62 2.26
CA ILE A 19 -15.14 6.66 1.50
C ILE A 19 -16.36 7.35 0.90
N ALA A 20 -17.09 8.13 1.71
CA ALA A 20 -18.27 8.82 1.22
C ALA A 20 -17.93 9.76 0.07
N PHE A 21 -16.80 10.48 0.21
CA PHE A 21 -16.39 11.39 -0.84
C PHE A 21 -16.11 10.66 -2.14
N TYR A 22 -15.30 9.62 -2.10
CA TYR A 22 -14.90 8.93 -3.34
C TYR A 22 -16.05 8.11 -3.91
N ARG A 23 -16.89 7.54 -3.06
CA ARG A 23 -18.05 6.79 -3.52
C ARG A 23 -19.14 7.70 -4.05
N ASP A 24 -19.49 8.75 -3.28
CA ASP A 24 -20.69 9.53 -3.57
C ASP A 24 -20.39 10.78 -4.39
N ALA A 25 -19.32 11.50 -4.07
CA ALA A 25 -19.01 12.72 -4.80
C ALA A 25 -18.26 12.43 -6.08
N ILE A 26 -17.25 11.57 -6.05
CA ILE A 26 -16.50 11.23 -7.25
C ILE A 26 -17.22 10.17 -8.07
N GLY A 27 -17.91 9.27 -7.40
CA GLY A 27 -18.69 8.25 -8.10
C GLY A 27 -17.97 6.94 -8.33
N LEU A 28 -16.91 6.68 -7.57
CA LEU A 28 -16.21 5.40 -7.72
C LEU A 28 -17.03 4.28 -7.10
N ALA A 29 -16.99 3.11 -7.72
CA ALA A 29 -17.68 1.95 -7.21
C ALA A 29 -16.94 1.40 -6.00
N PHE A 30 -17.61 1.38 -4.86
CA PHE A 30 -17.04 0.87 -3.63
C PHE A 30 -16.96 -0.65 -3.68
N LYS A 31 -15.82 -1.20 -3.28
CA LYS A 31 -15.61 -2.62 -3.39
C LYS A 31 -15.70 -3.30 -2.02
N PHE A 32 -14.88 -2.89 -1.06
CA PHE A 32 -14.95 -3.44 0.29
C PHE A 32 -14.15 -2.58 1.25
N GLN A 33 -14.36 -2.86 2.53
CA GLN A 33 -13.68 -2.17 3.61
C GLN A 33 -13.31 -3.19 4.67
N ASP A 34 -12.11 -3.06 5.24
CA ASP A 34 -11.66 -3.97 6.28
C ASP A 34 -10.53 -3.31 7.07
N ALA A 35 -10.68 -3.24 8.39
CA ALA A 35 -9.61 -2.83 9.32
C ALA A 35 -8.89 -1.55 8.89
N GLY A 36 -9.64 -0.54 8.54
CA GLY A 36 -9.07 0.75 8.19
C GLY A 36 -8.68 0.91 6.74
N TYR A 37 -8.86 -0.12 5.94
CA TYR A 37 -8.54 -0.14 4.52
C TYR A 37 -9.84 -0.15 3.72
N ALA A 38 -9.90 0.62 2.65
CA ALA A 38 -11.07 0.64 1.76
C ALA A 38 -10.59 0.63 0.32
N GLU A 39 -11.18 -0.22 -0.49
CA GLU A 39 -10.79 -0.35 -1.88
C GLU A 39 -11.97 -0.07 -2.78
N PHE A 40 -11.68 0.57 -3.91
CA PHE A 40 -12.67 0.89 -4.92
C PHE A 40 -12.37 0.10 -6.18
N ALA A 41 -13.40 -0.30 -6.89
CA ALA A 41 -13.23 -1.04 -8.12
C ALA A 41 -12.59 -0.15 -9.18
N SER A 42 -11.60 -0.67 -9.85
CA SER A 42 -10.98 0.01 -10.98
C SER A 42 -10.46 -1.07 -11.93
N GLU A 43 -10.17 -0.65 -13.15
CA GLU A 43 -9.87 -1.64 -14.18
C GLU A 43 -8.44 -2.11 -14.15
N ALA A 44 -7.50 -1.19 -14.05
CA ALA A 44 -6.09 -1.56 -14.16
C ALA A 44 -5.39 -1.43 -12.82
N THR A 45 -5.26 -0.21 -12.33
CA THR A 45 -4.60 0.06 -11.07
C THR A 45 -5.65 0.18 -9.99
N ARG A 46 -5.45 -0.49 -8.87
CA ARG A 46 -6.42 -0.43 -7.79
C ARG A 46 -6.26 0.87 -7.03
N PHE A 47 -7.38 1.44 -6.64
CA PHE A 47 -7.39 2.66 -5.84
C PHE A 47 -7.92 2.32 -4.45
N ALA A 48 -7.20 2.77 -3.43
CA ALA A 48 -7.55 2.41 -2.06
C ALA A 48 -7.28 3.55 -1.11
N LEU A 49 -7.94 3.49 0.03
CA LEU A 49 -7.74 4.42 1.14
C LEU A 49 -7.32 3.62 2.36
N TYR A 50 -6.43 4.19 3.16
CA TYR A 50 -6.04 3.56 4.40
C TYR A 50 -6.02 4.60 5.51
N GLU A 51 -6.55 4.23 6.65
CA GLU A 51 -6.62 5.11 7.80
C GLU A 51 -5.22 5.39 8.30
N GLN A 52 -4.78 6.64 8.22
CA GLN A 52 -3.39 7.00 8.47
C GLN A 52 -2.90 6.55 9.84
N ARG A 53 -3.73 6.68 10.86
CA ARG A 53 -3.32 6.32 12.22
C ARG A 53 -3.07 4.83 12.39
N ARG A 54 -3.54 3.99 11.46
CA ARG A 54 -3.33 2.56 11.53
C ARG A 54 -2.10 2.10 10.76
N ALA A 55 -1.44 3.01 10.08
CA ALA A 55 -0.27 2.68 9.28
C ALA A 55 0.97 2.73 10.15
N ASP A 56 1.03 1.80 11.11
CA ASP A 56 2.13 1.81 12.08
C ASP A 56 3.48 1.49 11.44
N TRP A 57 3.47 0.87 10.27
CA TRP A 57 4.73 0.63 9.55
C TRP A 57 5.33 1.92 8.98
N LEU A 58 4.59 3.02 9.06
CA LEU A 58 5.09 4.31 8.62
C LEU A 58 5.70 5.12 9.77
N THR A 59 5.79 4.55 10.96
CA THR A 59 6.26 5.31 12.11
C THR A 59 7.66 5.85 11.93
N SER A 60 8.49 5.18 11.16
CA SER A 60 9.84 5.67 10.90
C SER A 60 9.92 6.51 9.63
N SER A 61 8.81 6.74 8.97
CA SER A 61 8.79 7.52 7.75
C SER A 61 8.98 9.00 8.05
N ARG A 62 9.48 9.72 7.10
CA ARG A 62 9.66 11.15 7.23
C ARG A 62 8.65 11.92 6.42
N THR A 63 7.47 11.34 6.20
CA THR A 63 6.44 12.07 5.46
C THR A 63 6.06 13.33 6.21
N ALA A 64 5.87 14.39 5.48
CA ALA A 64 5.43 15.65 6.06
C ALA A 64 4.00 15.53 6.55
N PRO A 65 3.59 16.35 7.51
CA PRO A 65 2.18 16.38 7.90
C PRO A 65 1.32 16.75 6.71
N GLY A 66 0.11 16.21 6.69
CA GLY A 66 -0.84 16.52 5.63
C GLY A 66 -1.17 15.30 4.81
N PRO A 67 -1.74 15.49 3.63
CA PRO A 67 -2.10 14.38 2.77
C PRO A 67 -0.88 13.54 2.43
N ALA A 68 -1.05 12.22 2.47
CA ALA A 68 0.05 11.30 2.22
C ALA A 68 -0.45 10.17 1.34
N ALA A 69 0.47 9.63 0.54
CA ALA A 69 0.16 8.57 -0.39
C ALA A 69 1.38 7.68 -0.56
N GLU A 70 1.14 6.50 -1.11
CA GLU A 70 2.24 5.62 -1.52
C GLU A 70 1.89 5.00 -2.85
N VAL A 71 2.92 4.59 -3.58
CA VAL A 71 2.75 3.89 -4.85
C VAL A 71 3.16 2.45 -4.63
N VAL A 72 2.34 1.52 -5.06
CA VAL A 72 2.58 0.10 -4.84
C VAL A 72 2.88 -0.58 -6.15
N PHE A 73 4.06 -1.18 -6.26
CA PHE A 73 4.44 -1.99 -7.42
C PHE A 73 4.34 -3.46 -7.04
N MET A 74 3.65 -4.23 -7.86
CA MET A 74 3.56 -5.68 -7.64
C MET A 74 4.82 -6.35 -8.18
N VAL A 75 5.42 -7.21 -7.39
CA VAL A 75 6.64 -7.93 -7.77
C VAL A 75 6.46 -9.41 -7.45
N GLU A 76 7.34 -10.24 -8.00
CA GLU A 76 7.23 -11.68 -7.82
C GLU A 76 7.93 -12.18 -6.57
N ASP A 77 9.00 -11.52 -6.15
CA ASP A 77 9.80 -11.97 -5.01
C ASP A 77 10.30 -10.75 -4.25
N VAL A 78 9.54 -10.37 -3.22
CA VAL A 78 9.85 -9.14 -2.50
C VAL A 78 11.14 -9.28 -1.69
N ASP A 79 11.47 -10.49 -1.24
CA ASP A 79 12.71 -10.66 -0.48
C ASP A 79 13.94 -10.47 -1.38
N ALA A 80 13.87 -10.94 -2.62
CA ALA A 80 14.95 -10.71 -3.57
C ALA A 80 15.08 -9.22 -3.89
N GLU A 81 13.95 -8.53 -4.02
CA GLU A 81 13.97 -7.08 -4.26
C GLU A 81 14.56 -6.35 -3.07
N ALA A 82 14.26 -6.80 -1.85
CA ALA A 82 14.83 -6.17 -0.67
C ALA A 82 16.36 -6.29 -0.66
N ARG A 83 16.86 -7.47 -0.99
CA ARG A 83 18.31 -7.66 -1.05
C ARG A 83 18.93 -6.74 -2.10
N ARG A 84 18.35 -6.72 -3.29
CA ARG A 84 18.84 -5.91 -4.38
C ARG A 84 18.83 -4.42 -4.02
N LEU A 85 17.74 -3.96 -3.43
CA LEU A 85 17.62 -2.55 -3.07
C LEU A 85 18.58 -2.16 -1.97
N ARG A 86 18.79 -3.04 -0.99
CA ARG A 86 19.77 -2.77 0.05
C ARG A 86 21.18 -2.67 -0.50
N GLU A 87 21.52 -3.54 -1.44
CA GLU A 87 22.84 -3.47 -2.08
C GLU A 87 23.02 -2.18 -2.86
N LEU A 88 21.94 -1.63 -3.39
CA LEU A 88 21.99 -0.36 -4.10
C LEU A 88 21.95 0.85 -3.15
N GLY A 89 21.84 0.63 -1.86
CA GLY A 89 21.83 1.70 -0.88
C GLY A 89 20.50 2.38 -0.69
N ALA A 90 19.40 1.72 -1.08
CA ALA A 90 18.08 2.30 -0.90
C ALA A 90 17.72 2.38 0.58
N VAL A 91 16.93 3.39 0.92
CA VAL A 91 16.48 3.60 2.30
C VAL A 91 15.25 2.72 2.51
N VAL A 92 15.39 1.70 3.36
CA VAL A 92 14.30 0.79 3.68
C VAL A 92 13.55 1.35 4.88
N LEU A 93 12.25 1.58 4.70
CA LEU A 93 11.40 2.12 5.75
C LEU A 93 10.75 1.01 6.57
N SER A 94 10.38 -0.10 5.96
CA SER A 94 9.67 -1.18 6.64
C SER A 94 9.71 -2.45 5.82
N GLY A 95 9.80 -3.60 6.49
CA GLY A 95 9.68 -4.90 5.86
C GLY A 95 10.99 -5.49 5.40
N PRO A 96 10.91 -6.62 4.69
CA PRO A 96 9.71 -7.33 4.24
C PRO A 96 8.91 -7.93 5.39
N ALA A 97 7.59 -7.88 5.25
CA ALA A 97 6.69 -8.44 6.26
C ALA A 97 5.36 -8.83 5.62
N ASP A 98 4.76 -9.88 6.15
CA ASP A 98 3.44 -10.30 5.69
C ASP A 98 2.38 -9.40 6.27
N ARG A 99 1.39 -9.05 5.45
CA ARG A 99 0.29 -8.18 5.87
C ARG A 99 -1.02 -8.94 5.84
N PRO A 100 -1.98 -8.50 6.68
CA PRO A 100 -3.24 -9.25 6.80
C PRO A 100 -4.05 -9.33 5.52
N TRP A 101 -3.84 -8.43 4.58
CA TRP A 101 -4.62 -8.41 3.34
C TRP A 101 -4.04 -9.29 2.24
N GLY A 102 -3.04 -10.12 2.55
CA GLY A 102 -2.57 -11.11 1.59
C GLY A 102 -1.37 -10.70 0.77
N HIS A 103 -0.62 -9.73 1.24
CA HIS A 103 0.63 -9.31 0.59
C HIS A 103 1.80 -9.44 1.54
N ARG A 104 2.97 -9.70 0.97
CA ARG A 104 4.22 -9.51 1.68
C ARG A 104 4.83 -8.24 1.12
N THR A 105 5.12 -7.28 1.97
CA THR A 105 5.43 -5.93 1.51
C THR A 105 6.76 -5.42 2.01
N LEU A 106 7.35 -4.54 1.22
CA LEU A 106 8.56 -3.80 1.54
C LEU A 106 8.28 -2.34 1.21
N HIS A 107 8.59 -1.46 2.15
CA HIS A 107 8.43 -0.02 1.92
C HIS A 107 9.80 0.62 1.87
N VAL A 108 10.06 1.40 0.85
CA VAL A 108 11.31 2.12 0.70
C VAL A 108 11.00 3.58 0.40
N ALA A 109 11.97 4.45 0.67
CA ALA A 109 11.85 5.85 0.31
C ALA A 109 12.57 6.09 -1.01
N ASP A 110 11.94 6.87 -1.88
CA ASP A 110 12.64 7.30 -3.07
C ASP A 110 13.55 8.48 -2.72
N PRO A 111 14.35 9.01 -3.68
CA PRO A 111 15.28 10.10 -3.35
C PRO A 111 14.63 11.36 -2.78
N ASP A 112 13.35 11.59 -3.08
CA ASP A 112 12.63 12.74 -2.56
C ASP A 112 11.85 12.44 -1.30
N GLY A 113 11.90 11.20 -0.83
CA GLY A 113 11.21 10.81 0.39
C GLY A 113 9.82 10.27 0.17
N PHE A 114 9.37 10.09 -1.08
CA PHE A 114 8.10 9.46 -1.32
C PHE A 114 8.16 7.98 -0.95
N ILE A 115 7.06 7.47 -0.43
CA ILE A 115 6.96 6.08 -0.03
C ILE A 115 6.65 5.22 -1.25
N VAL A 116 7.48 4.22 -1.48
CA VAL A 116 7.28 3.25 -2.56
C VAL A 116 7.17 1.89 -1.90
N GLU A 117 6.08 1.19 -2.17
CA GLU A 117 5.86 -0.15 -1.65
C GLU A 117 6.07 -1.17 -2.76
N LEU A 118 6.78 -2.23 -2.45
CA LEU A 118 6.85 -3.41 -3.31
C LEU A 118 6.06 -4.50 -2.63
N ALA A 119 5.13 -5.11 -3.35
CA ALA A 119 4.21 -6.07 -2.77
C ALA A 119 4.19 -7.35 -3.59
N GLN A 120 4.22 -8.47 -2.88
CA GLN A 120 4.15 -9.80 -3.46
C GLN A 120 2.87 -10.45 -2.98
N ASP A 121 2.11 -11.03 -3.90
CA ASP A 121 0.92 -11.78 -3.51
C ASP A 121 1.31 -13.01 -2.72
N ILE A 122 0.65 -13.23 -1.60
CA ILE A 122 0.84 -14.43 -0.80
C ILE A 122 -0.31 -15.37 -1.12
N PRO A 123 -0.03 -16.65 -1.40
CA PRO A 123 -1.14 -17.58 -1.65
C PRO A 123 -2.08 -17.60 -0.47
N ARG A 124 -3.38 -17.42 -0.74
CA ARG A 124 -4.36 -17.41 0.32
C ARG A 124 -4.51 -18.78 0.90
N ARG A 125 -4.54 -18.84 2.23
CA ARG A 125 -4.84 -20.07 2.84
C ARG A 125 -6.26 -20.40 2.59
N ARG A 126 -6.52 -21.66 2.26
CA ARG A 126 -7.84 -22.09 2.16
C ARG A 126 -8.43 -22.09 3.51
N HIS A 127 -9.54 -21.44 3.68
CA HIS A 127 -10.17 -21.46 4.95
C HIS A 127 -10.75 -22.81 5.22
N ARG A 128 -10.54 -23.29 6.43
CA ARG A 128 -11.21 -24.46 6.83
C ARG A 128 -12.41 -24.01 7.45
N ARG A 129 -13.37 -24.51 7.23
CA ARG A 129 -14.47 -23.97 7.89
C ARG A 129 -15.12 -24.96 8.72
#